data_9afcbfd406f43014b5f20704a7114e52
#
_entry.id   9afcbfd406f43014b5f20704a7114e52
#
_cell.length_a   1.000
_cell.length_b   1.000
_cell.length_c   1.000
_cell.angle_alpha   90.00
_cell.angle_beta   90.00
_cell.angle_gamma   90.00
#
_symmetry.space_group_name_H-M   'P 1'
#
loop_
_entity.id
_entity.type
_entity.pdbx_description
1 polymer ?
#
loop_
_entity_poly.entity_id
_entity_poly.type
_entity_poly.pdbx_seq_one_letter_code
_entity_poly.pdbx_strand_id
1 'polypeptide(L)'
;MPTLKAVESRIRNVEGFRVAVYWHHGGDARGDLEGFPTYPYQQAASGSITVAAWKRTRFRPAYPGFDVEVLDHRGASVSGNMKLATLRALYEE
;
A
#
# COMPACT_ATOMS: atom_id res chain seq x y z
N MET A 1 -6.82 18.18 -0.95
CA MET A 1 -6.83 16.72 -0.69
C MET A 1 -6.00 16.02 -1.74
N PRO A 2 -5.15 15.06 -1.38
CA PRO A 2 -4.33 14.37 -2.38
C PRO A 2 -5.16 13.48 -3.30
N THR A 3 -4.64 13.26 -4.50
CA THR A 3 -5.19 12.25 -5.40
C THR A 3 -4.79 10.85 -4.94
N LEU A 4 -5.46 9.83 -5.47
CA LEU A 4 -5.09 8.45 -5.18
C LEU A 4 -3.64 8.16 -5.57
N LYS A 5 -3.21 8.67 -6.73
CA LYS A 5 -1.82 8.52 -7.17
C LYS A 5 -0.83 9.11 -6.17
N ALA A 6 -1.15 10.26 -5.60
CA ALA A 6 -0.30 10.89 -4.58
C ALA A 6 -0.22 10.02 -3.31
N VAL A 7 -1.34 9.41 -2.92
CA VAL A 7 -1.39 8.49 -1.78
C VAL A 7 -0.51 7.27 -2.05
N GLU A 8 -0.61 6.68 -3.23
CA GLU A 8 0.21 5.52 -3.60
C GLU A 8 1.70 5.86 -3.59
N SER A 9 2.07 7.05 -4.09
CA SER A 9 3.46 7.52 -4.06
C SER A 9 3.95 7.73 -2.63
N ARG A 10 3.09 8.28 -1.77
CA ARG A 10 3.43 8.49 -0.35
C ARG A 10 3.67 7.17 0.35
N ILE A 11 2.81 6.17 0.11
CA ILE A 11 2.98 4.84 0.70
C ILE A 11 4.32 4.25 0.26
N ARG A 12 4.67 4.36 -1.04
CA ARG A 12 5.96 3.89 -1.53
C ARG A 12 7.13 4.56 -0.82
N ASN A 13 7.05 5.88 -0.62
CA ASN A 13 8.12 6.63 0.04
C ASN A 13 8.25 6.27 1.51
N VAL A 14 7.14 6.03 2.21
CA VAL A 14 7.15 5.69 3.63
C VAL A 14 7.47 4.22 3.86
N GLU A 15 6.80 3.33 3.14
CA GLU A 15 6.88 1.89 3.41
C GLU A 15 7.94 1.17 2.60
N GLY A 16 8.36 1.73 1.47
CA GLY A 16 9.41 1.13 0.65
C GLY A 16 8.94 0.09 -0.35
N PHE A 17 7.64 0.04 -0.65
CA PHE A 17 7.08 -0.86 -1.67
C PHE A 17 5.92 -0.20 -2.40
N ARG A 18 5.60 -0.73 -3.57
CA ARG A 18 4.50 -0.22 -4.40
C ARG A 18 3.19 -0.87 -4.03
N VAL A 19 2.11 -0.13 -4.21
CA VAL A 19 0.76 -0.62 -4.00
C VAL A 19 -0.15 -0.19 -5.16
N ALA A 20 -1.23 -0.95 -5.36
CA ALA A 20 -2.32 -0.59 -6.26
C ALA A 20 -3.62 -0.60 -5.47
N VAL A 21 -4.29 0.54 -5.40
CA VAL A 21 -5.52 0.72 -4.63
C VAL A 21 -6.71 0.45 -5.54
N TYR A 22 -7.73 -0.23 -5.02
CA TYR A 22 -8.95 -0.51 -5.76
C TYR A 22 -10.16 -0.41 -4.84
N TRP A 23 -11.35 -0.36 -5.44
CA TRP A 23 -12.59 -0.32 -4.68
C TRP A 23 -12.80 -1.64 -3.94
N HIS A 24 -13.28 -1.56 -2.70
CA HIS A 24 -13.53 -2.73 -1.87
C HIS A 24 -14.47 -3.75 -2.54
N HIS A 25 -15.44 -3.28 -3.33
CA HIS A 25 -16.39 -4.14 -4.02
C HIS A 25 -15.93 -4.57 -5.43
N GLY A 26 -14.66 -4.33 -5.76
CA GLY A 26 -14.11 -4.67 -7.06
C GLY A 26 -14.01 -3.45 -7.98
N GLY A 27 -13.20 -3.57 -9.01
CA GLY A 27 -12.94 -2.48 -9.95
C GLY A 27 -11.77 -1.61 -9.53
N ASP A 28 -10.99 -1.16 -10.52
CA ASP A 28 -9.81 -0.35 -10.29
C ASP A 28 -10.19 1.07 -9.88
N ALA A 29 -9.51 1.59 -8.88
CA ALA A 29 -9.63 3.00 -8.52
C ALA A 29 -8.75 3.83 -9.46
N ARG A 30 -9.30 4.94 -9.94
CA ARG A 30 -8.57 5.83 -10.84
C ARG A 30 -7.56 6.65 -10.07
N GLY A 31 -6.36 6.80 -10.64
CA GLY A 31 -5.28 7.56 -9.99
C GLY A 31 -5.56 9.04 -9.83
N ASP A 32 -6.51 9.59 -10.60
CA ASP A 32 -6.91 11.01 -10.52
C ASP A 32 -8.07 11.26 -9.55
N LEU A 33 -8.59 10.24 -8.87
CA LEU A 33 -9.58 10.43 -7.82
C LEU A 33 -9.03 11.32 -6.72
N GLU A 34 -9.83 12.25 -6.26
CA GLU A 34 -9.46 13.22 -5.23
C GLU A 34 -10.25 12.96 -3.94
N GLY A 35 -9.85 13.66 -2.88
CA GLY A 35 -10.56 13.59 -1.61
C GLY A 35 -10.06 12.52 -0.66
N PHE A 36 -8.93 11.89 -0.99
CA PHE A 36 -8.32 10.90 -0.10
C PHE A 36 -7.58 11.60 1.04
N PRO A 37 -7.68 11.07 2.27
CA PRO A 37 -6.81 11.52 3.35
C PRO A 37 -5.34 11.24 3.00
N THR A 38 -4.45 12.10 3.44
CA THR A 38 -3.02 11.83 3.34
C THR A 38 -2.68 10.60 4.16
N TYR A 39 -1.81 9.72 3.64
CA TYR A 39 -1.35 8.56 4.39
C TYR A 39 -0.72 9.04 5.70
N PRO A 40 -1.28 8.64 6.86
CA PRO A 40 -0.96 9.31 8.12
C PRO A 40 0.38 8.92 8.75
N TYR A 41 1.04 7.92 8.21
CA TYR A 41 2.28 7.40 8.79
C TYR A 41 3.49 8.05 8.16
N GLN A 42 4.49 8.38 8.99
CA GLN A 42 5.74 8.98 8.57
C GLN A 42 6.91 8.00 8.65
N GLN A 43 6.73 6.90 9.37
CA GLN A 43 7.74 5.87 9.52
C GLN A 43 7.22 4.55 8.95
N ALA A 44 8.14 3.78 8.38
CA ALA A 44 7.80 2.49 7.82
C ALA A 44 7.36 1.51 8.92
N ALA A 45 6.40 0.65 8.58
CA ALA A 45 6.01 -0.43 9.46
C ALA A 45 7.16 -1.40 9.68
N SER A 46 7.17 -2.09 10.83
CA SER A 46 8.19 -3.08 11.14
C SER A 46 8.27 -4.14 10.04
N GLY A 47 9.49 -4.49 9.64
CA GLY A 47 9.72 -5.56 8.67
C GLY A 47 9.28 -6.93 9.15
N SER A 48 9.05 -7.10 10.45
CA SER A 48 8.62 -8.38 11.03
C SER A 48 7.14 -8.69 10.80
N ILE A 49 6.31 -7.68 10.43
CA ILE A 49 4.90 -7.93 10.14
C ILE A 49 4.72 -8.38 8.69
N THR A 50 3.60 -9.05 8.43
CA THR A 50 3.26 -9.51 7.08
C THR A 50 2.56 -8.42 6.29
N VAL A 51 2.47 -8.62 4.97
CA VAL A 51 1.69 -7.76 4.07
C VAL A 51 0.23 -7.70 4.53
N ALA A 52 -0.37 -8.84 4.90
CA ALA A 52 -1.75 -8.86 5.36
C ALA A 52 -1.93 -8.05 6.65
N ALA A 53 -0.98 -8.12 7.58
CA ALA A 53 -1.02 -7.34 8.81
C ALA A 53 -0.90 -5.84 8.51
N TRP A 54 -0.03 -5.44 7.59
CA TRP A 54 0.09 -4.04 7.17
C TRP A 54 -1.21 -3.51 6.59
N LYS A 55 -1.86 -4.27 5.71
CA LYS A 55 -3.16 -3.88 5.14
C LYS A 55 -4.20 -3.64 6.23
N ARG A 56 -4.29 -4.57 7.17
CA ARG A 56 -5.30 -4.54 8.22
C ARG A 56 -5.07 -3.42 9.23
N THR A 57 -3.81 -3.14 9.58
CA THR A 57 -3.49 -2.22 10.67
C THR A 57 -3.24 -0.80 10.20
N ARG A 58 -2.76 -0.60 8.99
CA ARG A 58 -2.42 0.73 8.48
C ARG A 58 -3.29 1.20 7.32
N PHE A 59 -3.55 0.33 6.34
CA PHE A 59 -4.26 0.78 5.14
C PHE A 59 -5.76 0.90 5.37
N ARG A 60 -6.41 -0.17 5.79
CA ARG A 60 -7.87 -0.19 5.92
C ARG A 60 -8.42 0.85 6.89
N PRO A 61 -7.80 1.09 8.06
CA PRO A 61 -8.30 2.15 8.95
C PRO A 61 -8.18 3.55 8.35
N ALA A 62 -7.17 3.80 7.52
CA ALA A 62 -6.97 5.10 6.89
C ALA A 62 -7.87 5.32 5.67
N TYR A 63 -8.23 4.26 4.96
CA TYR A 63 -8.98 4.36 3.70
C TYR A 63 -10.17 3.39 3.69
N PRO A 64 -11.20 3.63 4.51
CA PRO A 64 -12.40 2.78 4.52
C PRO A 64 -13.07 2.78 3.14
N GLY A 65 -13.53 1.63 2.71
CA GLY A 65 -14.19 1.49 1.41
C GLY A 65 -13.24 1.14 0.27
N PHE A 66 -11.94 1.12 0.52
CA PHE A 66 -10.92 0.75 -0.46
C PHE A 66 -10.13 -0.45 0.04
N ASP A 67 -9.55 -1.17 -0.91
CA ASP A 67 -8.61 -2.24 -0.60
C ASP A 67 -7.33 -2.00 -1.41
N VAL A 68 -6.31 -2.81 -1.18
CA VAL A 68 -5.02 -2.57 -1.78
C VAL A 68 -4.31 -3.88 -2.11
N GLU A 69 -3.65 -3.92 -3.27
CA GLU A 69 -2.70 -4.97 -3.59
C GLU A 69 -1.29 -4.42 -3.38
N VAL A 70 -0.47 -5.20 -2.70
CA VAL A 70 0.95 -4.88 -2.53
C VAL A 70 1.70 -5.58 -3.65
N LEU A 71 2.57 -4.82 -4.32
CA LEU A 71 3.27 -5.28 -5.51
C LEU A 71 4.75 -5.48 -5.21
N ASP A 72 5.37 -6.44 -5.91
CA ASP A 72 6.81 -6.61 -5.86
C ASP A 72 7.50 -5.63 -6.83
N HIS A 73 8.81 -5.74 -6.94
CA HIS A 73 9.60 -4.85 -7.81
C HIS A 73 9.27 -5.01 -9.30
N ARG A 74 8.58 -6.09 -9.67
CA ARG A 74 8.15 -6.36 -11.05
C ARG A 74 6.70 -5.94 -11.30
N GLY A 75 6.02 -5.43 -10.27
CA GLY A 75 4.62 -5.06 -10.38
C GLY A 75 3.64 -6.21 -10.20
N ALA A 76 4.10 -7.37 -9.76
CA ALA A 76 3.23 -8.51 -9.50
C ALA A 76 2.73 -8.49 -8.06
N SER A 77 1.49 -8.93 -7.85
CA SER A 77 0.89 -9.00 -6.53
C SER A 77 1.62 -10.02 -5.66
N VAL A 78 1.86 -9.68 -4.39
CA VAL A 78 2.56 -10.55 -3.45
C VAL A 78 1.58 -11.21 -2.48
N SER A 79 2.02 -12.33 -1.91
CA SER A 79 1.24 -13.05 -0.89
C SER A 79 1.09 -12.20 0.37
N GLY A 80 -0.09 -12.27 1.00
CA GLY A 80 -0.31 -11.65 2.30
C GLY A 80 0.57 -12.21 3.42
N ASN A 81 1.13 -13.39 3.24
CA ASN A 81 2.02 -14.03 4.22
C ASN A 81 3.47 -13.55 4.13
N MET A 82 3.83 -12.81 3.08
CA MET A 82 5.18 -12.28 2.93
C MET A 82 5.44 -11.21 3.99
N LYS A 83 6.59 -11.28 4.65
CA LYS A 83 7.00 -10.24 5.59
C LYS A 83 7.47 -9.00 4.84
N LEU A 84 7.25 -7.83 5.44
CA LEU A 84 7.65 -6.56 4.81
C LEU A 84 9.15 -6.47 4.59
N ALA A 85 9.96 -7.03 5.50
CA ALA A 85 11.41 -7.06 5.32
C ALA A 85 11.81 -7.83 4.06
N THR A 86 11.16 -8.97 3.81
CA THR A 86 11.39 -9.78 2.60
C THR A 86 10.98 -9.01 1.35
N LEU A 87 9.81 -8.38 1.39
CA LEU A 87 9.33 -7.58 0.26
C LEU A 87 10.28 -6.42 -0.05
N ARG A 88 10.69 -5.67 0.97
CA ARG A 88 11.59 -4.53 0.78
C ARG A 88 12.94 -4.95 0.20
N ALA A 89 13.43 -6.13 0.56
CA ALA A 89 14.68 -6.65 0.02
C ALA A 89 14.59 -6.87 -1.50
N LEU A 90 13.42 -7.22 -2.03
CA LEU A 90 13.24 -7.38 -3.47
C LEU A 90 13.44 -6.07 -4.23
N TYR A 91 13.12 -4.93 -3.62
CA TYR A 91 13.29 -3.61 -4.26
C TYR A 91 14.73 -3.11 -4.23
N GLU A 92 15.59 -3.76 -3.48
CA GLU A 92 17.01 -3.37 -3.39
C GLU A 92 17.88 -4.07 -4.42
N GLU A 93 17.34 -5.02 -5.14
CA GLU A 93 18.09 -5.77 -6.15
C GLU A 93 18.20 -5.03 -7.48
#